data_83c0ea98645d1c84bfbbe0b77349e5b3
#
_entry.id   83c0ea98645d1c84bfbbe0b77349e5b3
#
_cell.length_a   1.000
_cell.length_b   1.000
_cell.length_c   1.000
_cell.angle_alpha   90.00
_cell.angle_beta   90.00
_cell.angle_gamma   90.00
#
_symmetry.space_group_name_H-M   'P 1'
#
loop_
_entity.id
_entity.type
_entity.pdbx_description
1 polymer ?
#
loop_
_entity_poly.entity_id
_entity_poly.type
_entity_poly.pdbx_seq_one_letter_code
_entity_poly.pdbx_strand_id
1 'polypeptide(L)'
;ITRENLKQFDGIFFYTTGMLLPDGDPREALMDFIKAGKGFVGTHSAADTFKKYQGYVSMINGSFAGHPWGGGSTNGFLNHEPNHPTVAMLGKEFIWKDEIYQYNNFDPNAVRVLFSLDMAKSKPQMPYHVPVCWVRNFGKGRVFFTNLGHNGSTWDNETYHKHLIEGFKWSLKLTDGPAEPNPELQAKESIKAFALFASQKMKLDHDKLLKDMMTKAGDEKFIKLLRENSWKSKGRDMNLIKAVLTELK
;
A
#
# COMPACT_ATOMS: atom_id res chain seq x y z
N ILE A 1 -26.59 -5.23 -4.14
CA ILE A 1 -25.64 -6.17 -4.76
C ILE A 1 -26.16 -7.58 -4.50
N THR A 2 -26.42 -8.33 -5.55
CA THR A 2 -26.80 -9.75 -5.51
C THR A 2 -25.94 -10.52 -6.51
N ARG A 3 -25.79 -11.84 -6.34
CA ARG A 3 -25.04 -12.68 -7.28
C ARG A 3 -25.59 -12.58 -8.70
N GLU A 4 -26.92 -12.50 -8.85
CA GLU A 4 -27.56 -12.36 -10.16
C GLU A 4 -27.23 -11.01 -10.82
N ASN A 5 -27.35 -9.90 -10.07
CA ASN A 5 -27.03 -8.58 -10.58
C ASN A 5 -25.57 -8.46 -11.00
N LEU A 6 -24.64 -9.10 -10.25
CA LEU A 6 -23.21 -9.04 -10.55
C LEU A 6 -22.81 -9.76 -11.83
N LYS A 7 -23.60 -10.70 -12.36
CA LYS A 7 -23.27 -11.46 -13.58
C LYS A 7 -23.07 -10.58 -14.83
N GLN A 8 -23.71 -9.42 -14.87
CA GLN A 8 -23.64 -8.49 -16.01
C GLN A 8 -22.35 -7.64 -16.04
N PHE A 9 -21.50 -7.73 -15.01
CA PHE A 9 -20.30 -6.92 -14.89
C PHE A 9 -19.04 -7.76 -15.00
N ASP A 10 -17.93 -7.13 -15.44
CA ASP A 10 -16.60 -7.74 -15.51
C ASP A 10 -15.67 -7.24 -14.40
N GLY A 11 -16.02 -6.15 -13.74
CA GLY A 11 -15.26 -5.61 -12.62
C GLY A 11 -16.07 -4.65 -11.77
N ILE A 12 -15.50 -4.30 -10.63
CA ILE A 12 -16.07 -3.35 -9.67
C ILE A 12 -15.03 -2.28 -9.35
N PHE A 13 -15.47 -1.04 -9.32
CA PHE A 13 -14.67 0.11 -8.90
C PHE A 13 -15.20 0.69 -7.59
N PHE A 14 -14.30 0.86 -6.61
CA PHE A 14 -14.65 1.50 -5.34
C PHE A 14 -13.84 2.79 -5.12
N TYR A 15 -14.58 3.87 -4.96
CA TYR A 15 -14.17 5.11 -4.32
C TYR A 15 -15.21 5.41 -3.24
N THR A 16 -15.19 4.63 -2.19
CA THR A 16 -16.27 4.53 -1.19
C THR A 16 -15.69 4.48 0.22
N THR A 17 -16.53 4.75 1.23
CA THR A 17 -16.18 4.65 2.64
C THR A 17 -17.32 4.04 3.45
N GLY A 18 -17.02 3.45 4.61
CA GLY A 18 -18.01 2.95 5.55
C GLY A 18 -18.53 1.55 5.25
N MET A 19 -19.63 1.20 5.92
CA MET A 19 -20.26 -0.13 5.83
C MET A 19 -21.43 -0.07 4.86
N LEU A 20 -21.18 -0.19 3.56
CA LEU A 20 -22.15 0.08 2.48
C LEU A 20 -23.22 -1.00 2.30
N LEU A 21 -22.94 -2.23 2.67
CA LEU A 21 -23.81 -3.38 2.49
C LEU A 21 -24.14 -4.02 3.84
N PRO A 22 -25.33 -4.57 4.02
CA PRO A 22 -25.62 -5.38 5.19
C PRO A 22 -24.71 -6.60 5.27
N ASP A 23 -24.63 -7.20 6.46
CA ASP A 23 -23.90 -8.45 6.67
C ASP A 23 -24.55 -9.59 5.86
N GLY A 24 -23.78 -10.64 5.60
CA GLY A 24 -24.24 -11.84 4.93
C GLY A 24 -24.14 -11.77 3.40
N ASP A 25 -25.15 -12.29 2.72
CA ASP A 25 -25.10 -12.59 1.28
C ASP A 25 -24.63 -11.47 0.34
N PRO A 26 -24.96 -10.19 0.52
CA PRO A 26 -24.46 -9.14 -0.37
C PRO A 26 -22.93 -8.94 -0.31
N ARG A 27 -22.31 -9.08 0.87
CA ARG A 27 -20.86 -8.98 1.03
C ARG A 27 -20.16 -10.23 0.51
N GLU A 28 -20.75 -11.39 0.76
CA GLU A 28 -20.24 -12.66 0.25
C GLU A 28 -20.31 -12.71 -1.27
N ALA A 29 -21.42 -12.26 -1.86
CA ALA A 29 -21.58 -12.17 -3.31
C ALA A 29 -20.50 -11.30 -3.98
N LEU A 30 -20.14 -10.18 -3.33
CA LEU A 30 -19.04 -9.34 -3.79
C LEU A 30 -17.70 -10.08 -3.77
N MET A 31 -17.39 -10.79 -2.68
CA MET A 31 -16.13 -11.54 -2.57
C MET A 31 -16.08 -12.71 -3.55
N ASP A 32 -17.17 -13.44 -3.71
CA ASP A 32 -17.27 -14.56 -4.64
C ASP A 32 -17.14 -14.08 -6.10
N PHE A 33 -17.73 -12.94 -6.44
CA PHE A 33 -17.60 -12.32 -7.76
C PHE A 33 -16.13 -12.10 -8.14
N ILE A 34 -15.35 -11.51 -7.24
CA ILE A 34 -13.93 -11.25 -7.51
C ILE A 34 -13.15 -12.57 -7.54
N LYS A 35 -13.35 -13.47 -6.55
CA LYS A 35 -12.70 -14.78 -6.51
C LYS A 35 -12.96 -15.63 -7.75
N ALA A 36 -14.13 -15.48 -8.37
CA ALA A 36 -14.51 -16.19 -9.60
C ALA A 36 -13.74 -15.73 -10.84
N GLY A 37 -13.00 -14.62 -10.77
CA GLY A 37 -12.13 -14.18 -11.87
C GLY A 37 -12.35 -12.75 -12.34
N LYS A 38 -13.26 -12.03 -11.70
CA LYS A 38 -13.60 -10.64 -12.04
C LYS A 38 -12.61 -9.63 -11.44
N GLY A 39 -12.58 -8.41 -12.00
CA GLY A 39 -11.67 -7.35 -11.59
C GLY A 39 -12.18 -6.53 -10.40
N PHE A 40 -11.25 -6.09 -9.55
CA PHE A 40 -11.51 -5.06 -8.55
C PHE A 40 -10.50 -3.92 -8.68
N VAL A 41 -11.01 -2.70 -8.70
CA VAL A 41 -10.22 -1.47 -8.65
C VAL A 41 -10.66 -0.68 -7.45
N GLY A 42 -9.73 -0.36 -6.56
CA GLY A 42 -9.97 0.50 -5.41
C GLY A 42 -9.09 1.75 -5.43
N THR A 43 -9.66 2.90 -5.13
CA THR A 43 -8.88 4.12 -4.96
C THR A 43 -9.16 4.75 -3.61
N HIS A 44 -8.13 5.30 -3.00
CA HIS A 44 -8.15 6.09 -1.76
C HIS A 44 -9.05 5.50 -0.67
N SER A 45 -10.25 6.07 -0.48
CA SER A 45 -11.20 5.68 0.57
C SER A 45 -11.75 4.26 0.42
N ALA A 46 -11.46 3.55 -0.68
CA ALA A 46 -11.76 2.13 -0.76
C ALA A 46 -11.13 1.33 0.41
N ALA A 47 -9.97 1.77 0.93
CA ALA A 47 -9.38 1.18 2.14
C ALA A 47 -10.10 1.55 3.45
N ASP A 48 -11.01 2.51 3.43
CA ASP A 48 -11.88 2.87 4.56
C ASP A 48 -13.28 2.20 4.47
N THR A 49 -13.51 1.43 3.41
CA THR A 49 -14.73 0.66 3.18
C THR A 49 -14.66 -0.68 3.91
N PHE A 50 -15.79 -1.12 4.46
CA PHE A 50 -15.96 -2.43 5.11
C PHE A 50 -14.85 -2.81 6.12
N LYS A 51 -14.31 -1.87 6.88
CA LYS A 51 -13.20 -2.10 7.84
C LYS A 51 -13.46 -3.21 8.87
N LYS A 52 -14.73 -3.53 9.13
CA LYS A 52 -15.14 -4.60 10.07
C LYS A 52 -15.41 -5.94 9.37
N TYR A 53 -15.35 -5.99 8.03
CA TYR A 53 -15.56 -7.21 7.27
C TYR A 53 -14.21 -7.77 6.79
N GLN A 54 -13.73 -8.80 7.49
CA GLN A 54 -12.41 -9.37 7.25
C GLN A 54 -12.22 -9.90 5.82
N GLY A 55 -13.28 -10.38 5.17
CA GLY A 55 -13.23 -10.81 3.77
C GLY A 55 -12.76 -9.68 2.84
N TYR A 56 -13.32 -8.48 3.01
CA TYR A 56 -12.93 -7.31 2.21
C TYR A 56 -11.54 -6.79 2.58
N VAL A 57 -11.26 -6.66 3.90
CA VAL A 57 -9.94 -6.20 4.39
C VAL A 57 -8.83 -7.11 3.87
N SER A 58 -9.05 -8.43 3.87
CA SER A 58 -8.10 -9.39 3.31
C SER A 58 -7.97 -9.26 1.80
N MET A 59 -9.06 -8.99 1.07
CA MET A 59 -9.05 -8.82 -0.39
C MET A 59 -8.24 -7.60 -0.81
N ILE A 60 -8.55 -6.42 -0.23
CA ILE A 60 -7.86 -5.17 -0.55
C ILE A 60 -6.46 -5.09 0.06
N ASN A 61 -6.18 -5.93 1.05
CA ASN A 61 -4.92 -6.03 1.80
C ASN A 61 -4.59 -4.80 2.64
N GLY A 62 -5.57 -4.33 3.39
CA GLY A 62 -5.36 -3.23 4.35
C GLY A 62 -6.64 -2.50 4.67
N SER A 63 -6.63 -1.82 5.80
CA SER A 63 -7.71 -0.93 6.19
C SER A 63 -7.15 0.39 6.73
N PHE A 64 -7.85 1.48 6.47
CA PHE A 64 -7.47 2.82 6.92
C PHE A 64 -7.15 2.87 8.42
N ALA A 65 -5.98 3.41 8.76
CA ALA A 65 -5.50 3.57 10.13
C ALA A 65 -5.06 5.02 10.45
N GLY A 66 -5.32 5.95 9.56
CA GLY A 66 -4.97 7.36 9.68
C GLY A 66 -4.27 7.90 8.43
N HIS A 67 -4.11 9.22 8.38
CA HIS A 67 -3.52 9.95 7.26
C HIS A 67 -2.50 10.98 7.74
N PRO A 68 -1.29 10.56 8.18
CA PRO A 68 -0.24 11.50 8.62
C PRO A 68 0.14 12.52 7.53
N TRP A 69 -0.04 12.16 6.27
CA TRP A 69 0.17 13.00 5.09
C TRP A 69 -1.19 13.44 4.56
N GLY A 70 -1.72 14.54 5.10
CA GLY A 70 -3.04 15.07 4.71
C GLY A 70 -3.07 15.65 3.29
N GLY A 71 -4.27 15.95 2.76
CA GLY A 71 -4.49 16.41 1.38
C GLY A 71 -3.72 17.65 0.95
N GLY A 72 -3.26 18.47 1.92
CA GLY A 72 -2.34 19.60 1.66
C GLY A 72 -0.88 19.22 1.44
N SER A 73 -0.50 17.98 1.73
CA SER A 73 0.88 17.51 1.71
C SER A 73 1.35 17.20 0.29
N THR A 74 2.53 17.70 -0.07
CA THR A 74 3.25 17.28 -1.27
C THR A 74 4.32 16.29 -0.86
N ASN A 75 4.28 15.09 -1.43
CA ASN A 75 5.12 13.98 -1.04
C ASN A 75 5.90 13.42 -2.22
N GLY A 76 7.05 12.81 -1.93
CA GLY A 76 7.83 12.03 -2.89
C GLY A 76 7.40 10.56 -2.90
N PHE A 77 7.54 9.92 -4.06
CA PHE A 77 7.21 8.51 -4.25
C PHE A 77 8.30 7.79 -5.02
N LEU A 78 8.52 6.53 -4.65
CA LEU A 78 9.41 5.59 -5.31
C LEU A 78 8.58 4.56 -6.07
N ASN A 79 8.69 4.56 -7.41
CA ASN A 79 8.07 3.55 -8.25
C ASN A 79 9.03 2.35 -8.37
N HIS A 80 8.66 1.26 -7.75
CA HIS A 80 9.45 0.03 -7.68
C HIS A 80 9.29 -0.85 -8.93
N GLU A 81 8.26 -0.59 -9.73
CA GLU A 81 7.86 -1.40 -10.88
C GLU A 81 7.65 -0.54 -12.14
N PRO A 82 8.64 0.25 -12.58
CA PRO A 82 8.45 1.24 -13.65
C PRO A 82 8.06 0.63 -15.00
N ASN A 83 8.16 -0.69 -15.15
CA ASN A 83 7.74 -1.42 -16.35
C ASN A 83 6.34 -2.06 -16.19
N HIS A 84 5.72 -2.00 -14.99
CA HIS A 84 4.37 -2.51 -14.81
C HIS A 84 3.37 -1.53 -15.46
N PRO A 85 2.43 -2.01 -16.31
CA PRO A 85 1.58 -1.13 -17.12
C PRO A 85 0.82 -0.09 -16.28
N THR A 86 0.37 -0.47 -15.09
CA THR A 86 -0.43 0.42 -14.22
C THR A 86 0.34 1.62 -13.67
N VAL A 87 1.66 1.61 -13.66
CA VAL A 87 2.51 2.67 -13.08
C VAL A 87 3.63 3.17 -14.01
N ALA A 88 3.72 2.65 -15.23
CA ALA A 88 4.76 3.02 -16.18
C ALA A 88 4.78 4.52 -16.52
N MET A 89 3.60 5.19 -16.48
CA MET A 89 3.46 6.62 -16.75
C MET A 89 4.01 7.53 -15.65
N LEU A 90 4.33 6.97 -14.47
CA LEU A 90 4.78 7.76 -13.30
C LEU A 90 6.31 7.94 -13.25
N GLY A 91 7.07 7.23 -14.11
CA GLY A 91 8.53 7.21 -14.03
C GLY A 91 9.05 6.45 -12.80
N LYS A 92 10.36 6.56 -12.51
CA LYS A 92 10.99 5.86 -11.37
C LYS A 92 10.73 6.57 -10.04
N GLU A 93 10.65 7.88 -10.07
CA GLU A 93 10.37 8.74 -8.92
C GLU A 93 9.43 9.86 -9.37
N PHE A 94 8.52 10.26 -8.51
CA PHE A 94 7.61 11.35 -8.81
C PHE A 94 7.19 12.09 -7.54
N ILE A 95 6.68 13.30 -7.71
CA ILE A 95 6.13 14.13 -6.64
C ILE A 95 4.63 14.28 -6.88
N TRP A 96 3.83 14.13 -5.81
CA TRP A 96 2.39 14.29 -5.90
C TRP A 96 1.82 14.95 -4.65
N LYS A 97 0.79 15.78 -4.84
CA LYS A 97 0.07 16.43 -3.74
C LYS A 97 -1.25 15.71 -3.53
N ASP A 98 -1.30 14.87 -2.49
CA ASP A 98 -2.52 14.15 -2.13
C ASP A 98 -2.47 13.68 -0.68
N GLU A 99 -3.61 13.22 -0.14
CA GLU A 99 -3.68 12.57 1.15
C GLU A 99 -3.21 11.13 1.06
N ILE A 100 -2.29 10.74 1.96
CA ILE A 100 -1.77 9.38 1.98
C ILE A 100 -2.11 8.70 3.32
N TYR A 101 -2.69 7.52 3.20
CA TYR A 101 -3.08 6.67 4.32
C TYR A 101 -1.92 5.83 4.83
N GLN A 102 -2.00 5.52 6.10
CA GLN A 102 -1.37 4.35 6.70
C GLN A 102 -2.44 3.28 6.95
N TYR A 103 -2.02 2.01 7.07
CA TYR A 103 -2.94 0.88 7.09
C TYR A 103 -2.76 -0.03 8.29
N ASN A 104 -3.89 -0.53 8.83
CA ASN A 104 -3.94 -1.74 9.63
C ASN A 104 -4.10 -2.97 8.72
N ASN A 105 -3.74 -4.14 9.24
CA ASN A 105 -3.94 -5.44 8.57
C ASN A 105 -3.28 -5.55 7.19
N PHE A 106 -2.20 -4.82 6.95
CA PHE A 106 -1.42 -4.93 5.72
C PHE A 106 -0.46 -6.13 5.83
N ASP A 107 -0.61 -7.08 4.91
CA ASP A 107 0.28 -8.25 4.79
C ASP A 107 1.23 -8.06 3.59
N PRO A 108 2.53 -7.86 3.83
CA PRO A 108 3.52 -7.70 2.77
C PRO A 108 3.71 -8.93 1.89
N ASN A 109 3.31 -10.12 2.38
CA ASN A 109 3.41 -11.37 1.64
C ASN A 109 2.21 -11.63 0.72
N ALA A 110 1.20 -10.75 0.77
CA ALA A 110 -0.03 -10.93 0.01
C ALA A 110 -0.12 -10.06 -1.25
N VAL A 111 0.77 -9.09 -1.44
CA VAL A 111 0.69 -8.09 -2.51
C VAL A 111 2.04 -7.80 -3.17
N ARG A 112 1.97 -7.39 -4.43
CA ARG A 112 3.07 -6.71 -5.12
C ARG A 112 2.90 -5.20 -4.96
N VAL A 113 3.77 -4.57 -4.18
CA VAL A 113 3.82 -3.11 -4.05
C VAL A 113 4.44 -2.53 -5.31
N LEU A 114 3.73 -1.60 -5.93
CA LEU A 114 4.14 -0.93 -7.18
C LEU A 114 4.86 0.38 -6.89
N PHE A 115 4.33 1.19 -5.98
CA PHE A 115 5.03 2.36 -5.47
C PHE A 115 4.70 2.63 -4.00
N SER A 116 5.59 3.36 -3.35
CA SER A 116 5.50 3.71 -1.94
C SER A 116 5.95 5.15 -1.70
N LEU A 117 5.68 5.68 -0.50
CA LEU A 117 6.24 6.96 -0.08
C LEU A 117 7.78 6.91 -0.02
N ASP A 118 8.41 7.91 -0.60
CA ASP A 118 9.82 8.23 -0.34
C ASP A 118 9.90 9.02 0.98
N MET A 119 10.33 8.36 2.04
CA MET A 119 10.45 8.99 3.37
C MET A 119 11.50 10.10 3.40
N ALA A 120 12.46 10.10 2.49
CA ALA A 120 13.44 11.20 2.40
C ALA A 120 12.80 12.49 1.85
N LYS A 121 11.78 12.36 1.01
CA LYS A 121 11.09 13.46 0.32
C LYS A 121 9.68 13.73 0.84
N SER A 122 9.29 13.12 1.97
CA SER A 122 7.95 13.24 2.55
C SER A 122 7.99 13.72 4.00
N LYS A 123 6.95 14.43 4.45
CA LYS A 123 6.81 14.91 5.82
C LYS A 123 5.39 14.72 6.32
N PRO A 124 5.20 14.18 7.57
CA PRO A 124 6.25 13.77 8.51
C PRO A 124 7.00 12.52 8.04
N GLN A 125 8.27 12.40 8.42
CA GLN A 125 9.01 11.16 8.25
C GLN A 125 8.57 10.16 9.31
N MET A 126 8.41 8.91 8.91
CA MET A 126 8.00 7.80 9.79
C MET A 126 9.02 6.66 9.71
N PRO A 127 9.18 5.87 10.80
CA PRO A 127 10.17 4.79 10.84
C PRO A 127 9.70 3.50 10.14
N TYR A 128 8.81 3.58 9.18
CA TYR A 128 8.23 2.42 8.50
C TYR A 128 7.94 2.71 7.03
N HIS A 129 7.96 1.66 6.24
CA HIS A 129 7.54 1.67 4.84
C HIS A 129 6.04 1.93 4.71
N VAL A 130 5.65 2.77 3.77
CA VAL A 130 4.25 3.09 3.48
C VAL A 130 3.97 2.76 2.01
N PRO A 131 3.42 1.58 1.73
CA PRO A 131 2.89 1.24 0.42
C PRO A 131 1.75 2.18 0.05
N VAL A 132 1.70 2.61 -1.21
CA VAL A 132 0.68 3.55 -1.70
C VAL A 132 -0.12 2.95 -2.84
N CYS A 133 0.51 2.10 -3.65
CA CYS A 133 -0.16 1.35 -4.70
C CYS A 133 0.32 -0.10 -4.74
N TRP A 134 -0.61 -1.01 -4.93
CA TRP A 134 -0.28 -2.43 -5.06
C TRP A 134 -1.30 -3.19 -5.91
N VAL A 135 -0.87 -4.36 -6.35
CA VAL A 135 -1.69 -5.34 -7.06
C VAL A 135 -1.58 -6.71 -6.41
N ARG A 136 -2.60 -7.54 -6.63
CA ARG A 136 -2.58 -8.94 -6.23
C ARG A 136 -3.58 -9.79 -7.01
N ASN A 137 -3.35 -11.09 -7.03
CA ASN A 137 -4.38 -12.06 -7.35
C ASN A 137 -5.24 -12.33 -6.11
N PHE A 138 -6.55 -12.50 -6.31
CA PHE A 138 -7.50 -12.88 -5.27
C PHE A 138 -8.46 -13.95 -5.79
N GLY A 139 -8.19 -15.21 -5.46
CA GLY A 139 -8.77 -16.34 -6.18
C GLY A 139 -8.33 -16.33 -7.64
N LYS A 140 -9.29 -16.36 -8.57
CA LYS A 140 -9.03 -16.20 -10.00
C LYS A 140 -9.08 -14.74 -10.48
N GLY A 141 -9.49 -13.80 -9.62
CA GLY A 141 -9.61 -12.37 -9.95
C GLY A 141 -8.33 -11.59 -9.66
N ARG A 142 -8.33 -10.32 -10.09
CA ARG A 142 -7.23 -9.38 -9.89
C ARG A 142 -7.71 -8.15 -9.13
N VAL A 143 -6.93 -7.71 -8.16
CA VAL A 143 -7.18 -6.53 -7.33
C VAL A 143 -6.09 -5.51 -7.59
N PHE A 144 -6.46 -4.32 -8.03
CA PHE A 144 -5.62 -3.15 -8.10
C PHE A 144 -6.08 -2.13 -7.07
N PHE A 145 -5.16 -1.60 -6.28
CA PHE A 145 -5.42 -0.54 -5.33
C PHE A 145 -4.40 0.58 -5.46
N THR A 146 -4.86 1.82 -5.45
CA THR A 146 -4.04 3.02 -5.33
C THR A 146 -4.60 3.92 -4.24
N ASN A 147 -3.73 4.47 -3.38
CA ASN A 147 -4.17 5.43 -2.36
C ASN A 147 -4.36 6.84 -2.91
N LEU A 148 -3.86 7.15 -4.09
CA LEU A 148 -4.11 8.46 -4.71
C LEU A 148 -5.61 8.63 -4.98
N GLY A 149 -6.10 9.88 -4.97
CA GLY A 149 -7.48 10.20 -5.32
C GLY A 149 -8.28 10.96 -4.25
N HIS A 150 -7.63 11.51 -3.20
CA HIS A 150 -8.32 12.37 -2.23
C HIS A 150 -8.64 13.74 -2.82
N ASN A 151 -7.64 14.38 -3.41
CA ASN A 151 -7.79 15.74 -3.92
C ASN A 151 -8.50 15.79 -5.27
N GLY A 152 -9.37 16.79 -5.48
CA GLY A 152 -9.98 17.06 -6.79
C GLY A 152 -8.93 17.25 -7.89
N SER A 153 -7.82 17.92 -7.58
CA SER A 153 -6.70 18.10 -8.53
C SER A 153 -6.03 16.79 -8.96
N THR A 154 -6.12 15.73 -8.18
CA THR A 154 -5.69 14.39 -8.60
C THR A 154 -6.62 13.84 -9.67
N TRP A 155 -7.94 14.03 -9.51
CA TRP A 155 -8.95 13.63 -10.50
C TRP A 155 -8.90 14.43 -11.80
N ASP A 156 -8.38 15.67 -11.78
CA ASP A 156 -8.20 16.50 -12.97
C ASP A 156 -6.88 16.19 -13.71
N ASN A 157 -6.04 15.28 -13.19
CA ASN A 157 -4.70 15.01 -13.71
C ASN A 157 -4.70 13.88 -14.74
N GLU A 158 -4.24 14.14 -15.97
CA GLU A 158 -4.18 13.17 -17.05
C GLU A 158 -3.29 11.95 -16.75
N THR A 159 -2.22 12.14 -15.97
CA THR A 159 -1.35 11.01 -15.56
C THR A 159 -2.09 10.09 -14.61
N TYR A 160 -2.91 10.64 -13.70
CA TYR A 160 -3.77 9.84 -12.83
C TYR A 160 -4.85 9.10 -13.61
N HIS A 161 -5.46 9.74 -14.62
CA HIS A 161 -6.41 9.06 -15.50
C HIS A 161 -5.76 7.85 -16.19
N LYS A 162 -4.56 8.01 -16.75
CA LYS A 162 -3.81 6.90 -17.36
C LYS A 162 -3.52 5.79 -16.34
N HIS A 163 -3.10 6.18 -15.13
CA HIS A 163 -2.86 5.23 -14.02
C HIS A 163 -4.11 4.39 -13.69
N LEU A 164 -5.27 5.03 -13.54
CA LEU A 164 -6.53 4.34 -13.28
C LEU A 164 -6.96 3.47 -14.46
N ILE A 165 -6.89 3.98 -15.70
CA ILE A 165 -7.27 3.23 -16.91
C ILE A 165 -6.43 1.95 -17.03
N GLU A 166 -5.12 2.05 -16.82
CA GLU A 166 -4.26 0.86 -16.85
C GLU A 166 -4.52 -0.07 -15.65
N GLY A 167 -4.89 0.47 -14.47
CA GLY A 167 -5.39 -0.31 -13.33
C GLY A 167 -6.66 -1.10 -13.68
N PHE A 168 -7.62 -0.49 -14.37
CA PHE A 168 -8.81 -1.18 -14.89
C PHE A 168 -8.44 -2.26 -15.89
N LYS A 169 -7.64 -1.93 -16.92
CA LYS A 169 -7.22 -2.90 -17.95
C LYS A 169 -6.53 -4.10 -17.32
N TRP A 170 -5.61 -3.87 -16.37
CA TRP A 170 -4.90 -4.95 -15.69
C TRP A 170 -5.85 -5.81 -14.84
N SER A 171 -6.75 -5.21 -14.07
CA SER A 171 -7.71 -5.94 -13.24
C SER A 171 -8.70 -6.75 -14.07
N LEU A 172 -9.06 -6.28 -15.26
CA LEU A 172 -9.91 -6.95 -16.24
C LEU A 172 -9.14 -7.93 -17.14
N LYS A 173 -7.82 -8.12 -16.93
CA LYS A 173 -6.95 -8.99 -17.72
C LYS A 173 -6.81 -8.59 -19.21
N LEU A 174 -7.00 -7.31 -19.50
CA LEU A 174 -6.79 -6.73 -20.84
C LEU A 174 -5.32 -6.34 -21.07
N THR A 175 -4.55 -6.20 -20.00
CA THR A 175 -3.09 -6.04 -20.01
C THR A 175 -2.46 -6.99 -19.01
N ASP A 176 -1.21 -7.40 -19.26
CA ASP A 176 -0.46 -8.27 -18.37
C ASP A 176 0.58 -7.50 -17.55
N GLY A 177 0.86 -8.01 -16.37
CA GLY A 177 1.87 -7.51 -15.44
C GLY A 177 1.92 -8.42 -14.23
N PRO A 178 3.09 -8.54 -13.56
CA PRO A 178 3.29 -9.45 -12.45
C PRO A 178 2.42 -9.07 -11.24
N ALA A 179 1.86 -10.07 -10.57
CA ALA A 179 1.04 -9.91 -9.36
C ALA A 179 1.62 -10.63 -8.14
N GLU A 180 2.68 -11.41 -8.32
CA GLU A 180 3.34 -12.13 -7.24
C GLU A 180 3.90 -11.14 -6.22
N PRO A 181 3.72 -11.41 -4.91
CA PRO A 181 4.21 -10.54 -3.85
C PRO A 181 5.70 -10.25 -3.94
N ASN A 182 6.12 -9.06 -3.49
CA ASN A 182 7.52 -8.64 -3.42
C ASN A 182 7.98 -8.31 -1.98
N PRO A 183 7.89 -9.25 -1.02
CA PRO A 183 8.18 -9.00 0.40
C PRO A 183 9.62 -8.58 0.67
N GLU A 184 10.60 -9.03 -0.14
CA GLU A 184 12.00 -8.66 0.01
C GLU A 184 12.22 -7.16 -0.27
N LEU A 185 11.57 -6.63 -1.32
CA LEU A 185 11.59 -5.20 -1.62
C LEU A 185 11.02 -4.42 -0.44
N GLN A 186 9.87 -4.84 0.06
CA GLN A 186 9.19 -4.18 1.18
C GLN A 186 10.00 -4.26 2.48
N ALA A 187 10.77 -5.33 2.70
CA ALA A 187 11.71 -5.44 3.81
C ALA A 187 12.83 -4.39 3.70
N LYS A 188 13.43 -4.26 2.53
CA LYS A 188 14.48 -3.26 2.26
C LYS A 188 13.96 -1.83 2.43
N GLU A 189 12.76 -1.53 1.93
CA GLU A 189 12.15 -0.20 2.09
C GLU A 189 11.80 0.09 3.57
N SER A 190 11.39 -0.92 4.35
CA SER A 190 11.19 -0.78 5.80
C SER A 190 12.51 -0.46 6.52
N ILE A 191 13.61 -1.09 6.14
CA ILE A 191 14.95 -0.80 6.67
C ILE A 191 15.36 0.64 6.33
N LYS A 192 15.20 1.07 5.07
CA LYS A 192 15.55 2.44 4.65
C LYS A 192 14.78 3.50 5.44
N ALA A 193 13.47 3.34 5.56
CA ALA A 193 12.63 4.27 6.31
C ALA A 193 13.03 4.33 7.78
N PHE A 194 13.30 3.18 8.40
CA PHE A 194 13.73 3.13 9.79
C PHE A 194 15.12 3.72 10.00
N ALA A 195 16.10 3.38 9.17
CA ALA A 195 17.48 3.89 9.26
C ALA A 195 17.50 5.42 9.13
N LEU A 196 16.75 5.97 8.16
CA LEU A 196 16.60 7.41 7.99
C LEU A 196 16.05 8.08 9.26
N PHE A 197 14.94 7.55 9.79
CA PHE A 197 14.31 8.11 10.97
C PHE A 197 15.17 7.97 12.22
N ALA A 198 15.75 6.79 12.46
CA ALA A 198 16.56 6.50 13.64
C ALA A 198 17.86 7.29 13.65
N SER A 199 18.55 7.42 12.53
CA SER A 199 19.79 8.20 12.42
C SER A 199 19.60 9.66 12.78
N GLN A 200 18.50 10.27 12.32
CA GLN A 200 18.17 11.65 12.66
C GLN A 200 17.82 11.81 14.14
N LYS A 201 17.00 10.90 14.69
CA LYS A 201 16.56 10.96 16.10
C LYS A 201 17.70 10.72 17.09
N MET A 202 18.64 9.83 16.76
CA MET A 202 19.73 9.41 17.61
C MET A 202 21.08 10.07 17.26
N LYS A 203 21.10 10.92 16.23
CA LYS A 203 22.32 11.56 15.70
C LYS A 203 23.39 10.53 15.34
N LEU A 204 22.98 9.45 14.65
CA LEU A 204 23.87 8.38 14.16
C LEU A 204 24.27 8.65 12.72
N ASP A 205 25.38 8.04 12.30
CA ASP A 205 25.77 7.97 10.91
C ASP A 205 24.75 7.12 10.13
N HIS A 206 24.04 7.78 9.21
CA HIS A 206 22.96 7.16 8.42
C HIS A 206 23.48 6.04 7.53
N ASP A 207 24.57 6.25 6.82
CA ASP A 207 25.07 5.30 5.81
C ASP A 207 25.60 4.04 6.48
N LYS A 208 26.30 4.22 7.60
CA LYS A 208 26.74 3.10 8.44
C LYS A 208 25.53 2.32 8.98
N LEU A 209 24.57 3.00 9.59
CA LEU A 209 23.37 2.36 10.13
C LEU A 209 22.61 1.60 9.05
N LEU A 210 22.38 2.23 7.90
CA LEU A 210 21.70 1.60 6.77
C LEU A 210 22.43 0.35 6.29
N LYS A 211 23.75 0.43 6.15
CA LYS A 211 24.58 -0.72 5.75
C LYS A 211 24.45 -1.87 6.74
N ASP A 212 24.58 -1.59 8.04
CA ASP A 212 24.50 -2.59 9.10
C ASP A 212 23.09 -3.25 9.10
N MET A 213 22.00 -2.46 9.00
CA MET A 213 20.64 -2.98 8.94
C MET A 213 20.37 -3.79 7.68
N MET A 214 20.94 -3.42 6.52
CA MET A 214 20.77 -4.17 5.28
C MET A 214 21.35 -5.59 5.33
N THR A 215 22.31 -5.87 6.20
CA THR A 215 22.81 -7.25 6.43
C THR A 215 21.72 -8.16 7.02
N LYS A 216 20.71 -7.56 7.67
CA LYS A 216 19.56 -8.25 8.28
C LYS A 216 18.31 -8.29 7.39
N ALA A 217 18.41 -7.86 6.14
CA ALA A 217 17.22 -7.77 5.26
C ALA A 217 16.54 -9.13 4.99
N GLY A 218 17.29 -10.24 5.08
CA GLY A 218 16.78 -11.61 4.98
C GLY A 218 16.39 -12.25 6.32
N ASP A 219 16.61 -11.57 7.44
CA ASP A 219 16.25 -12.07 8.77
C ASP A 219 14.77 -11.77 9.06
N GLU A 220 13.91 -12.79 8.95
CA GLU A 220 12.47 -12.66 9.16
C GLU A 220 12.11 -12.13 10.54
N LYS A 221 12.85 -12.53 11.59
CA LYS A 221 12.60 -12.07 12.96
C LYS A 221 12.92 -10.58 13.09
N PHE A 222 14.04 -10.15 12.53
CA PHE A 222 14.42 -8.74 12.51
C PHE A 222 13.41 -7.88 11.73
N ILE A 223 13.00 -8.32 10.55
CA ILE A 223 12.02 -7.61 9.73
C ILE A 223 10.65 -7.56 10.42
N LYS A 224 10.23 -8.64 11.06
CA LYS A 224 8.98 -8.67 11.84
C LYS A 224 9.05 -7.70 13.03
N LEU A 225 10.13 -7.72 13.80
CA LEU A 225 10.37 -6.78 14.89
C LEU A 225 10.28 -5.32 14.40
N LEU A 226 10.97 -5.02 13.30
CA LEU A 226 11.00 -3.70 12.68
C LEU A 226 9.59 -3.23 12.29
N ARG A 227 8.82 -4.05 11.57
CA ARG A 227 7.49 -3.71 11.08
C ARG A 227 6.48 -3.53 12.21
N GLU A 228 6.35 -4.51 13.10
CA GLU A 228 5.35 -4.51 14.17
C GLU A 228 5.55 -3.33 15.13
N ASN A 229 6.77 -3.06 15.50
CA ASN A 229 7.06 -2.03 16.46
C ASN A 229 7.05 -0.62 15.85
N SER A 230 7.58 -0.45 14.62
CA SER A 230 7.60 0.85 13.95
C SER A 230 6.19 1.38 13.72
N TRP A 231 5.26 0.50 13.36
CA TRP A 231 3.86 0.84 13.14
C TRP A 231 3.13 1.19 14.45
N LYS A 232 3.23 0.32 15.47
CA LYS A 232 2.54 0.48 16.77
C LYS A 232 2.99 1.72 17.51
N SER A 233 4.26 2.03 17.45
CA SER A 233 4.84 3.19 18.14
C SER A 233 4.52 4.53 17.47
N LYS A 234 4.01 4.51 16.23
CA LYS A 234 3.83 5.71 15.39
C LYS A 234 5.10 6.60 15.34
N GLY A 235 6.26 5.97 15.45
CA GLY A 235 7.56 6.66 15.44
C GLY A 235 7.87 7.52 16.67
N ARG A 236 7.10 7.44 17.74
CA ARG A 236 7.26 8.29 18.92
C ARG A 236 8.04 7.62 20.04
N ASP A 237 8.20 6.30 19.98
CA ASP A 237 8.81 5.54 21.06
C ASP A 237 10.32 5.34 20.83
N MET A 238 11.12 6.10 21.58
CA MET A 238 12.59 5.97 21.56
C MET A 238 13.06 4.59 22.06
N ASN A 239 12.26 3.90 22.87
CA ASN A 239 12.62 2.56 23.36
C ASN A 239 12.59 1.55 22.22
N LEU A 240 11.69 1.72 21.26
CA LEU A 240 11.67 0.92 20.06
C LEU A 240 12.94 1.09 19.23
N ILE A 241 13.35 2.34 18.98
CA ILE A 241 14.59 2.59 18.22
C ILE A 241 15.76 1.89 18.94
N LYS A 242 15.85 2.04 20.25
CA LYS A 242 16.88 1.36 21.06
C LYS A 242 16.80 -0.15 20.96
N ALA A 243 15.59 -0.74 21.04
CA ALA A 243 15.40 -2.19 20.91
C ALA A 243 15.87 -2.71 19.55
N VAL A 244 15.46 -2.07 18.44
CA VAL A 244 15.91 -2.45 17.10
C VAL A 244 17.43 -2.30 16.96
N LEU A 245 18.02 -1.22 17.49
CA LEU A 245 19.47 -1.02 17.43
C LEU A 245 20.25 -2.02 18.29
N THR A 246 19.62 -2.61 19.32
CA THR A 246 20.25 -3.67 20.12
C THR A 246 20.38 -4.98 19.34
N GLU A 247 19.42 -5.30 18.48
CA GLU A 247 19.45 -6.48 17.61
C GLU A 247 20.52 -6.42 16.49
N LEU A 248 21.16 -5.25 16.32
CA LEU A 248 22.27 -5.08 15.36
C LEU A 248 23.65 -5.38 15.97
N LYS A 249 23.72 -5.54 17.30
CA LYS A 249 24.96 -5.83 18.01
C LYS A 249 25.20 -7.33 18.11
#